data_826319d7d8fce4b551c6e1b17fea650c
#
_entry.id   826319d7d8fce4b551c6e1b17fea650c
#
_cell.length_a   1.000
_cell.length_b   1.000
_cell.length_c   1.000
_cell.angle_alpha   90.00
_cell.angle_beta   90.00
_cell.angle_gamma   90.00
#
_symmetry.space_group_name_H-M   'P 1'
#
loop_
_entity.id
_entity.type
_entity.pdbx_description
1 polymer ?
#
loop_
_entity_poly.entity_id
_entity_poly.type
_entity_poly.pdbx_seq_one_letter_code
_entity_poly.pdbx_strand_id
1 'polypeptide(L)'
;LILNNCSNFTLQVLPWGYLSPFLISHGTIDLVLGSDVFYDPQDFEDIIVTVSYVLKKNTDAEFWCAYEKRCSEWNIQHLLEKWRLCCEEINLDSFGAEGTNVADSNLPGMKEIRLFVFRSEQTKNRELSCL
;
A
#
# COMPACT_ATOMS: atom_id res chain seq x y z
N LEU A 1 6.44 -8.69 20.98
CA LEU A 1 6.32 -7.23 21.06
C LEU A 1 6.97 -6.68 22.34
N ILE A 2 7.23 -7.54 23.31
CA ILE A 2 8.05 -7.24 24.48
C ILE A 2 9.47 -6.79 24.07
N LEU A 3 9.99 -7.30 22.93
CA LEU A 3 11.33 -6.97 22.41
C LEU A 3 11.51 -5.48 22.02
N ASN A 4 10.43 -4.77 21.66
CA ASN A 4 10.50 -3.39 21.18
C ASN A 4 9.85 -2.38 22.13
N ASN A 5 9.44 -2.79 23.34
CA ASN A 5 8.74 -1.96 24.31
C ASN A 5 7.55 -1.16 23.73
N CYS A 6 6.91 -1.70 22.67
CA CYS A 6 5.72 -1.10 22.08
C CYS A 6 4.47 -1.52 22.85
N SER A 7 3.68 -0.54 23.30
CA SER A 7 2.40 -0.77 23.99
C SER A 7 1.19 -0.20 23.26
N ASN A 8 1.40 0.67 22.27
CA ASN A 8 0.36 1.39 21.54
C ASN A 8 0.04 0.70 20.19
N PHE A 9 -0.28 -0.58 20.24
CA PHE A 9 -0.67 -1.35 19.05
C PHE A 9 -1.89 -2.22 19.32
N THR A 10 -2.62 -2.53 18.25
CA THR A 10 -3.71 -3.51 18.25
C THR A 10 -3.46 -4.54 17.17
N LEU A 11 -3.64 -5.82 17.48
CA LEU A 11 -3.51 -6.92 16.54
C LEU A 11 -4.90 -7.41 16.12
N GLN A 12 -5.14 -7.45 14.81
CA GLN A 12 -6.42 -7.90 14.25
C GLN A 12 -6.19 -8.77 13.02
N VAL A 13 -7.07 -9.74 12.83
CA VAL A 13 -7.15 -10.51 11.59
C VAL A 13 -8.00 -9.69 10.61
N LEU A 14 -7.44 -9.45 9.43
CA LEU A 14 -8.10 -8.70 8.36
C LEU A 14 -7.99 -9.49 7.04
N PRO A 15 -8.96 -10.35 6.71
CA PRO A 15 -8.98 -11.01 5.40
C PRO A 15 -9.17 -9.96 4.29
N TRP A 16 -8.43 -10.11 3.20
CA TRP A 16 -8.58 -9.26 2.02
C TRP A 16 -10.01 -9.33 1.46
N GLY A 17 -10.53 -8.23 0.96
CA GLY A 17 -11.87 -8.13 0.38
C GLY A 17 -13.01 -8.18 1.38
N TYR A 18 -12.76 -8.48 2.65
CA TYR A 18 -13.79 -8.59 3.67
C TYR A 18 -13.87 -7.35 4.57
N LEU A 19 -14.99 -6.65 4.52
CA LEU A 19 -15.25 -5.50 5.38
C LEU A 19 -15.71 -5.97 6.76
N SER A 20 -14.74 -6.33 7.60
CA SER A 20 -15.00 -6.78 8.96
C SER A 20 -15.61 -5.66 9.82
N PRO A 21 -16.37 -5.99 10.91
CA PRO A 21 -16.87 -4.99 11.85
C PRO A 21 -15.74 -4.11 12.41
N PHE A 22 -14.56 -4.67 12.65
CA PHE A 22 -13.37 -3.92 13.06
C PHE A 22 -12.99 -2.86 12.02
N LEU A 23 -12.86 -3.22 10.76
CA LEU A 23 -12.49 -2.29 9.69
C LEU A 23 -13.55 -1.18 9.50
N ILE A 24 -14.84 -1.55 9.64
CA ILE A 24 -15.95 -0.60 9.53
C ILE A 24 -15.94 0.40 10.70
N SER A 25 -15.70 -0.07 11.93
CA SER A 25 -15.74 0.75 13.14
C SER A 25 -14.42 1.42 13.50
N HIS A 26 -13.33 1.07 12.82
CA HIS A 26 -12.02 1.66 13.09
C HIS A 26 -12.07 3.19 12.93
N GLY A 27 -11.37 3.89 13.81
CA GLY A 27 -11.24 5.35 13.77
C GLY A 27 -10.47 5.85 12.55
N THR A 28 -9.94 7.05 12.64
CA THR A 28 -9.13 7.66 11.58
C THR A 28 -7.85 6.86 11.34
N ILE A 29 -7.54 6.68 10.07
CA ILE A 29 -6.30 6.06 9.60
C ILE A 29 -5.60 7.11 8.75
N ASP A 30 -4.33 7.39 9.05
CA ASP A 30 -3.51 8.35 8.30
C ASP A 30 -2.63 7.64 7.28
N LEU A 31 -2.16 6.44 7.63
CA LEU A 31 -1.22 5.69 6.82
C LEU A 31 -1.50 4.19 6.88
N VAL A 32 -1.50 3.56 5.72
CA VAL A 32 -1.48 2.10 5.55
C VAL A 32 -0.14 1.70 4.97
N LEU A 33 0.49 0.67 5.51
CA LEU A 33 1.75 0.12 5.01
C LEU A 33 1.56 -1.31 4.55
N GLY A 34 2.07 -1.62 3.36
CA GLY A 34 2.13 -2.97 2.81
C GLY A 34 3.52 -3.26 2.27
N SER A 35 4.04 -4.41 2.61
CA SER A 35 5.30 -4.89 2.03
C SER A 35 5.03 -6.21 1.34
N ASP A 36 5.20 -6.19 0.02
CA ASP A 36 5.07 -7.37 -0.84
C ASP A 36 3.72 -8.09 -0.72
N VAL A 37 2.64 -7.33 -0.62
CA VAL A 37 1.28 -7.87 -0.50
C VAL A 37 0.71 -8.38 -1.84
N PHE A 38 1.18 -7.86 -2.98
CA PHE A 38 0.76 -8.27 -4.33
C PHE A 38 1.63 -9.42 -4.86
N TYR A 39 1.54 -10.61 -4.25
CA TYR A 39 2.32 -11.79 -4.64
C TYR A 39 1.48 -12.89 -5.30
N ASP A 40 0.16 -12.90 -5.13
CA ASP A 40 -0.77 -13.80 -5.80
C ASP A 40 -1.83 -12.98 -6.57
N PRO A 41 -1.90 -13.10 -7.90
CA PRO A 41 -2.87 -12.35 -8.72
C PRO A 41 -4.33 -12.60 -8.35
N GLN A 42 -4.65 -13.74 -7.73
CA GLN A 42 -6.02 -14.06 -7.29
C GLN A 42 -6.50 -13.12 -6.17
N ASP A 43 -5.56 -12.58 -5.37
CA ASP A 43 -5.86 -11.71 -4.24
C ASP A 43 -5.83 -10.22 -4.62
N PHE A 44 -5.36 -9.85 -5.83
CA PHE A 44 -5.13 -8.45 -6.20
C PHE A 44 -6.37 -7.58 -6.06
N GLU A 45 -7.52 -8.06 -6.53
CA GLU A 45 -8.75 -7.30 -6.42
C GLU A 45 -9.19 -7.15 -4.95
N ASP A 46 -9.09 -8.19 -4.16
CA ASP A 46 -9.49 -8.18 -2.75
C ASP A 46 -8.60 -7.24 -1.91
N ILE A 47 -7.30 -7.19 -2.22
CA ILE A 47 -6.37 -6.21 -1.63
C ILE A 47 -6.82 -4.79 -1.99
N ILE A 48 -7.06 -4.52 -3.28
CA ILE A 48 -7.48 -3.20 -3.77
C ILE A 48 -8.84 -2.79 -3.19
N VAL A 49 -9.79 -3.70 -3.05
CA VAL A 49 -11.09 -3.45 -2.37
C VAL A 49 -10.88 -2.98 -0.95
N THR A 50 -10.05 -3.70 -0.19
CA THR A 50 -9.76 -3.37 1.21
C THR A 50 -9.10 -2.01 1.33
N VAL A 51 -8.06 -1.76 0.53
CA VAL A 51 -7.35 -0.48 0.49
C VAL A 51 -8.28 0.65 0.07
N SER A 52 -9.07 0.46 -0.99
CA SER A 52 -10.03 1.46 -1.49
C SER A 52 -11.04 1.85 -0.41
N TYR A 53 -11.55 0.88 0.36
CA TYR A 53 -12.45 1.17 1.47
C TYR A 53 -11.80 2.07 2.52
N VAL A 54 -10.56 1.73 2.94
CA VAL A 54 -9.83 2.51 3.95
C VAL A 54 -9.56 3.92 3.47
N LEU A 55 -9.05 4.09 2.24
CA LEU A 55 -8.69 5.39 1.69
C LEU A 55 -9.91 6.27 1.39
N LYS A 56 -11.05 5.68 1.01
CA LYS A 56 -12.31 6.44 0.84
C LYS A 56 -12.91 6.90 2.15
N LYS A 57 -12.77 6.11 3.20
CA LYS A 57 -13.22 6.47 4.54
C LYS A 57 -12.33 7.54 5.18
N ASN A 58 -11.05 7.56 4.82
CA ASN A 58 -10.02 8.46 5.33
C ASN A 58 -9.36 9.18 4.14
N THR A 59 -9.98 10.26 3.68
CA THR A 59 -9.62 10.90 2.41
C THR A 59 -8.20 11.44 2.33
N ASP A 60 -7.57 11.73 3.46
CA ASP A 60 -6.19 12.21 3.53
C ASP A 60 -5.18 11.07 3.79
N ALA A 61 -5.66 9.83 3.91
CA ALA A 61 -4.82 8.66 4.12
C ALA A 61 -4.10 8.23 2.84
N GLU A 62 -2.94 7.64 3.03
CA GLU A 62 -2.14 7.04 1.97
C GLU A 62 -1.91 5.55 2.25
N PHE A 63 -1.81 4.76 1.17
CA PHE A 63 -1.29 3.40 1.24
C PHE A 63 0.06 3.33 0.55
N TRP A 64 1.10 3.09 1.32
CA TRP A 64 2.46 2.88 0.85
C TRP A 64 2.75 1.40 0.69
N CYS A 65 3.15 1.00 -0.49
CA CYS A 65 3.39 -0.40 -0.81
C CYS A 65 4.77 -0.61 -1.44
N ALA A 66 5.63 -1.33 -0.73
CA ALA A 66 6.84 -1.89 -1.34
C ALA A 66 6.48 -3.19 -2.06
N TYR A 67 6.94 -3.33 -3.30
CA TYR A 67 6.59 -4.42 -4.19
C TYR A 67 7.85 -4.99 -4.87
N GLU A 68 8.02 -6.29 -4.80
CA GLU A 68 9.01 -7.01 -5.60
C GLU A 68 8.41 -7.39 -6.95
N LYS A 69 8.98 -6.88 -8.04
CA LYS A 69 8.53 -7.21 -9.38
C LYS A 69 8.84 -8.66 -9.73
N ARG A 70 7.79 -9.49 -9.76
CA ARG A 70 7.88 -10.92 -10.08
C ARG A 70 7.56 -11.23 -11.52
N CYS A 71 6.61 -10.53 -12.10
CA CYS A 71 6.13 -10.74 -13.45
C CYS A 71 5.85 -9.41 -14.15
N SER A 72 6.38 -9.23 -15.35
CA SER A 72 6.14 -8.01 -16.14
C SER A 72 4.73 -7.89 -16.70
N GLU A 73 3.99 -8.99 -16.75
CA GLU A 73 2.62 -9.03 -17.27
C GLU A 73 1.57 -8.67 -16.21
N TRP A 74 1.93 -8.65 -14.95
CA TRP A 74 1.01 -8.30 -13.88
C TRP A 74 0.72 -6.80 -13.91
N ASN A 75 -0.55 -6.47 -14.10
CA ASN A 75 -1.01 -5.10 -14.20
C ASN A 75 -2.32 -4.95 -13.42
N ILE A 76 -2.31 -4.00 -12.47
CA ILE A 76 -3.47 -3.67 -11.63
C ILE A 76 -4.18 -2.39 -12.08
N GLN A 77 -3.80 -1.79 -13.20
CA GLN A 77 -4.36 -0.50 -13.65
C GLN A 77 -5.88 -0.53 -13.76
N HIS A 78 -6.44 -1.60 -14.34
CA HIS A 78 -7.88 -1.77 -14.47
C HIS A 78 -8.60 -1.86 -13.10
N LEU A 79 -7.93 -2.39 -12.06
CA LEU A 79 -8.46 -2.43 -10.70
C LEU A 79 -8.44 -1.05 -10.05
N LEU A 80 -7.36 -0.28 -10.28
CA LEU A 80 -7.26 1.10 -9.78
C LEU A 80 -8.39 1.96 -10.35
N GLU A 81 -8.64 1.88 -11.65
CA GLU A 81 -9.74 2.58 -12.32
C GLU A 81 -11.11 2.14 -11.77
N LYS A 82 -11.34 0.81 -11.68
CA LYS A 82 -12.58 0.25 -11.14
C LYS A 82 -12.87 0.74 -9.72
N TRP A 83 -11.86 0.79 -8.89
CA TRP A 83 -12.00 1.13 -7.47
C TRP A 83 -11.69 2.59 -7.14
N ARG A 84 -11.42 3.42 -8.18
CA ARG A 84 -11.16 4.86 -8.09
C ARG A 84 -10.01 5.20 -7.15
N LEU A 85 -8.88 4.58 -7.40
CA LEU A 85 -7.61 4.87 -6.78
C LEU A 85 -6.65 5.45 -7.81
N CYS A 86 -5.80 6.36 -7.37
CA CYS A 86 -4.60 6.76 -8.09
C CYS A 86 -3.38 6.14 -7.43
N CYS A 87 -2.36 5.88 -8.25
CA CYS A 87 -1.10 5.29 -7.81
C CYS A 87 0.05 6.09 -8.41
N GLU A 88 1.04 6.37 -7.58
CA GLU A 88 2.29 7.04 -7.96
C GLU A 88 3.46 6.16 -7.55
N GLU A 89 4.42 6.01 -8.44
CA GLU A 89 5.69 5.34 -8.11
C GLU A 89 6.67 6.35 -7.53
N ILE A 90 7.22 6.02 -6.38
CA ILE A 90 8.22 6.84 -5.69
C ILE A 90 9.61 6.39 -6.08
N ASN A 91 10.43 7.34 -6.53
CA ASN A 91 11.82 7.08 -6.85
C ASN A 91 12.62 6.75 -5.58
N LEU A 92 13.21 5.56 -5.55
CA LEU A 92 13.99 5.06 -4.42
C LEU A 92 15.31 5.81 -4.22
N ASP A 93 15.85 6.47 -5.25
CA ASP A 93 17.04 7.33 -5.16
C ASP A 93 16.90 8.40 -4.08
N SER A 94 15.69 8.95 -3.93
CA SER A 94 15.41 9.99 -2.94
C SER A 94 15.64 9.52 -1.50
N PHE A 95 15.67 8.21 -1.29
CA PHE A 95 15.90 7.57 0.02
C PHE A 95 17.29 6.91 0.11
N GLY A 96 18.13 7.02 -0.93
CA GLY A 96 19.40 6.30 -1.02
C GLY A 96 19.19 4.77 -1.05
N ALA A 97 18.04 4.31 -1.50
CA ALA A 97 17.65 2.90 -1.52
C ALA A 97 17.82 2.26 -2.91
N GLU A 98 18.44 2.94 -3.86
CA GLU A 98 18.85 2.33 -5.13
C GLU A 98 20.13 1.52 -4.94
N GLY A 99 20.13 0.32 -5.46
CA GLY A 99 21.29 -0.53 -5.49
C GLY A 99 21.01 -1.97 -5.10
N THR A 100 21.99 -2.81 -5.33
CA THR A 100 21.92 -4.25 -5.05
C THR A 100 21.96 -4.58 -3.56
N ASN A 101 22.27 -3.59 -2.70
CA ASN A 101 22.46 -3.75 -1.25
C ASN A 101 21.49 -2.86 -0.47
N VAL A 102 20.19 -2.95 -0.76
CA VAL A 102 19.18 -2.23 0.02
C VAL A 102 19.28 -2.63 1.49
N ALA A 103 19.42 -1.65 2.38
CA ALA A 103 19.55 -1.82 3.82
C ALA A 103 20.73 -2.72 4.27
N ASP A 104 21.89 -2.61 3.59
CA ASP A 104 23.09 -3.41 3.88
C ASP A 104 22.85 -4.94 3.83
N SER A 105 21.79 -5.38 3.16
CA SER A 105 21.50 -6.80 3.06
C SER A 105 22.41 -7.48 2.05
N ASN A 106 23.10 -8.53 2.48
CA ASN A 106 23.86 -9.43 1.61
C ASN A 106 22.96 -10.52 0.98
N LEU A 107 21.66 -10.25 0.81
CA LEU A 107 20.74 -11.22 0.22
C LEU A 107 21.10 -11.46 -1.24
N PRO A 108 21.30 -12.72 -1.64
CA PRO A 108 21.64 -13.03 -3.03
C PRO A 108 20.44 -12.80 -3.94
N GLY A 109 20.65 -12.08 -5.02
CA GLY A 109 19.68 -11.89 -6.09
C GLY A 109 19.46 -10.43 -6.44
N MET A 110 19.42 -10.14 -7.74
CA MET A 110 18.96 -8.83 -8.23
C MET A 110 17.42 -8.81 -8.18
N LYS A 111 16.88 -8.23 -7.12
CA LYS A 111 15.43 -8.03 -6.97
C LYS A 111 15.09 -6.59 -7.33
N GLU A 112 14.17 -6.42 -8.28
CA GLU A 112 13.63 -5.11 -8.60
C GLU A 112 12.54 -4.77 -7.57
N ILE A 113 12.90 -3.96 -6.59
CA ILE A 113 11.95 -3.43 -5.59
C ILE A 113 11.46 -2.07 -6.07
N ARG A 114 10.16 -1.86 -6.01
CA ARG A 114 9.48 -0.61 -6.35
C ARG A 114 8.65 -0.15 -5.17
N LEU A 115 8.52 1.15 -5.00
CA LEU A 115 7.70 1.75 -3.95
C LEU A 115 6.56 2.53 -4.60
N PHE A 116 5.33 2.26 -4.16
CA PHE A 116 4.13 2.90 -4.67
C PHE A 116 3.36 3.57 -3.54
N VAL A 117 2.76 4.71 -3.85
CA VAL A 117 1.79 5.39 -2.99
C VAL A 117 0.44 5.41 -3.69
N PHE A 118 -0.56 4.90 -2.99
CA PHE A 118 -1.95 4.89 -3.46
C PHE A 118 -2.76 5.91 -2.66
N ARG A 119 -3.63 6.64 -3.37
CA ARG A 119 -4.57 7.62 -2.79
C ARG A 119 -5.95 7.44 -3.39
N SER A 120 -6.97 7.91 -2.70
CA SER A 120 -8.31 8.03 -3.29
C SER A 120 -8.33 9.13 -4.36
N GLU A 121 -9.01 8.90 -5.50
CA GLU A 121 -9.19 9.95 -6.53
C GLU A 121 -9.88 11.21 -5.99
N GLN A 122 -10.64 11.12 -4.90
CA GLN A 122 -11.26 12.26 -4.25
C GLN A 122 -10.24 13.23 -3.65
N THR A 123 -9.11 12.72 -3.19
CA THR A 123 -7.99 13.50 -2.66
C THR A 123 -7.35 14.33 -3.77
N LYS A 124 -7.08 13.73 -4.92
CA LYS A 124 -6.46 14.39 -6.07
C LYS A 124 -7.29 15.56 -6.60
N ASN A 125 -8.63 15.42 -6.59
CA ASN A 125 -9.52 16.49 -7.03
C ASN A 125 -9.56 17.68 -6.04
N ARG A 126 -9.28 17.48 -4.75
CA ARG A 126 -9.17 18.57 -3.77
C ARG A 126 -7.91 19.38 -3.96
N GLU A 127 -6.77 18.75 -4.23
CA GLU A 127 -5.49 19.48 -4.49
C GLU A 127 -5.57 20.34 -5.75
N LEU A 128 -6.27 19.85 -6.79
CA LEU A 128 -6.49 20.60 -8.03
C LEU A 128 -7.53 21.74 -7.89
N SER A 129 -8.41 21.69 -6.90
CA SER A 129 -9.40 22.76 -6.64
C SER A 129 -8.88 23.88 -5.72
N CYS A 130 -7.67 23.71 -5.18
CA CYS A 130 -7.00 24.70 -4.34
C CYS A 130 -5.93 25.51 -5.10
N LEU A 131 -5.79 25.30 -6.41
CA LEU A 131 -4.95 26.06 -7.34
C LEU A 131 -5.83 26.94 -8.24
#